data_d6eff1ab0b7a8499c008f2ae8a376ff5
#
_entry.id   d6eff1ab0b7a8499c008f2ae8a376ff5
#
_cell.length_a   1.000
_cell.length_b   1.000
_cell.length_c   1.000
_cell.angle_alpha   90.00
_cell.angle_beta   90.00
_cell.angle_gamma   90.00
#
_symmetry.space_group_name_H-M   'P 1'
#
loop_
_entity.id
_entity.type
_entity.pdbx_description
1 polymer ?
#
loop_
_entity_poly.entity_id
_entity_poly.type
_entity_poly.pdbx_seq_one_letter_code
_entity_poly.pdbx_strand_id
1 'polypeptide(L)'
;MAYLRSLSMISPLSLNFYGIMVLGLSVILSLIGLLGLYSAANGQFDIWAEKQGIMVLILFFIVIAFSFININVFYCYAYHIYAVTLVLLVVAEILGYTAMGAQRWLRFGFVNIQPSELMKIGLILALARYFHATKFTEIKTWKGIIFPIFLTLVPVALVLKQPNLGTATILLLVSGAIFFIAGVKIYKFALVLGGVIITGPICWNFLHDYQKQRIMTFLNPESDHLGAGYNIIQSQVAVGAGGIYGQGLLQGSQNQLDFLPEKHTDFIFTLLAEECGFIGVVLILALYMLLISMCWLISRNSNALASRIIAAGIASLLFVHIFINIGMISRSEEHTSELQSLRHIS
;
A
#
# COMPACT_ATOMS: atom_id res chain seq x y z
N MET A 1 -18.74 -31.00 10.16
CA MET A 1 -18.95 -31.36 8.74
C MET A 1 -20.19 -30.68 8.12
N ALA A 2 -21.28 -30.41 8.83
CA ALA A 2 -22.47 -29.71 8.29
C ALA A 2 -22.23 -28.22 7.97
N TYR A 3 -21.29 -27.56 8.64
CA TYR A 3 -20.98 -26.13 8.48
C TYR A 3 -20.20 -25.81 7.17
N LEU A 4 -19.57 -26.81 6.55
CA LEU A 4 -18.83 -26.65 5.28
C LEU A 4 -19.75 -26.71 4.04
N ARG A 5 -21.00 -27.18 4.19
CA ARG A 5 -21.96 -27.29 3.08
C ARG A 5 -22.67 -25.99 2.72
N SER A 6 -22.70 -24.99 3.61
CA SER A 6 -23.41 -23.71 3.36
C SER A 6 -22.60 -22.67 2.56
N LEU A 7 -21.34 -22.96 2.22
CA LEU A 7 -20.45 -22.03 1.51
C LEU A 7 -20.46 -22.18 -0.02
N SER A 8 -21.33 -23.06 -0.57
CA SER A 8 -21.25 -23.44 -2.00
C SER A 8 -22.39 -22.90 -2.90
N MET A 9 -23.03 -21.79 -2.55
CA MET A 9 -24.07 -21.22 -3.42
C MET A 9 -23.71 -19.80 -3.87
N ILE A 10 -22.66 -19.71 -4.68
CA ILE A 10 -22.42 -18.52 -5.51
C ILE A 10 -22.60 -18.99 -6.95
N SER A 11 -23.44 -18.28 -7.72
CA SER A 11 -23.51 -18.54 -9.16
C SER A 11 -22.12 -18.34 -9.77
N PRO A 12 -21.52 -19.36 -10.36
CA PRO A 12 -20.11 -19.30 -10.78
C PRO A 12 -19.83 -18.23 -11.86
N LEU A 13 -20.84 -17.80 -12.59
CA LEU A 13 -20.68 -16.84 -13.70
C LEU A 13 -20.41 -15.40 -13.26
N SER A 14 -21.06 -14.89 -12.22
CA SER A 14 -20.87 -13.49 -11.81
C SER A 14 -19.55 -13.25 -11.07
N LEU A 15 -19.11 -14.22 -10.28
CA LEU A 15 -17.80 -14.15 -9.62
C LEU A 15 -16.64 -14.27 -10.62
N ASN A 16 -16.80 -15.09 -11.65
CA ASN A 16 -15.83 -15.22 -12.74
C ASN A 16 -15.65 -13.88 -13.46
N PHE A 17 -16.72 -13.11 -13.69
CA PHE A 17 -16.64 -11.81 -14.35
C PHE A 17 -15.80 -10.81 -13.55
N TYR A 18 -16.11 -10.62 -12.25
CA TYR A 18 -15.33 -9.70 -11.40
C TYR A 18 -13.87 -10.14 -11.24
N GLY A 19 -13.62 -11.44 -11.11
CA GLY A 19 -12.27 -11.99 -11.05
C GLY A 19 -11.45 -11.73 -12.32
N ILE A 20 -12.05 -11.94 -13.50
CA ILE A 20 -11.41 -11.66 -14.79
C ILE A 20 -11.11 -10.16 -14.93
N MET A 21 -12.06 -9.29 -14.52
CA MET A 21 -11.86 -7.83 -14.53
C MET A 21 -10.72 -7.40 -13.62
N VAL A 22 -10.64 -7.92 -12.39
CA VAL A 22 -9.54 -7.63 -11.45
C VAL A 22 -8.20 -8.05 -12.07
N LEU A 23 -8.14 -9.24 -12.66
CA LEU A 23 -6.94 -9.76 -13.28
C LEU A 23 -6.54 -8.91 -14.50
N GLY A 24 -7.49 -8.57 -15.37
CA GLY A 24 -7.26 -7.72 -16.56
C GLY A 24 -6.76 -6.32 -16.16
N LEU A 25 -7.41 -5.68 -15.17
CA LEU A 25 -6.98 -4.36 -14.67
C LEU A 25 -5.58 -4.43 -14.03
N SER A 26 -5.28 -5.50 -13.29
CA SER A 26 -3.94 -5.70 -12.70
C SER A 26 -2.87 -5.84 -13.79
N VAL A 27 -3.16 -6.54 -14.89
CA VAL A 27 -2.23 -6.66 -16.02
C VAL A 27 -2.04 -5.29 -16.71
N ILE A 28 -3.12 -4.55 -16.97
CA ILE A 28 -3.03 -3.21 -17.58
C ILE A 28 -2.17 -2.28 -16.74
N LEU A 29 -2.43 -2.21 -15.42
CA LEU A 29 -1.66 -1.38 -14.49
C LEU A 29 -0.19 -1.82 -14.42
N SER A 30 0.09 -3.13 -14.47
CA SER A 30 1.46 -3.65 -14.51
C SER A 30 2.18 -3.26 -15.79
N LEU A 31 1.50 -3.27 -16.94
CA LEU A 31 2.07 -2.82 -18.23
C LEU A 31 2.37 -1.31 -18.20
N ILE A 32 1.48 -0.49 -17.63
CA ILE A 32 1.74 0.95 -17.41
C ILE A 32 2.97 1.14 -16.53
N GLY A 33 3.08 0.37 -15.45
CA GLY A 33 4.26 0.39 -14.57
C GLY A 33 5.54 -0.01 -15.29
N LEU A 34 5.51 -1.02 -16.19
CA LEU A 34 6.65 -1.41 -17.01
C LEU A 34 7.07 -0.31 -17.99
N LEU A 35 6.11 0.38 -18.61
CA LEU A 35 6.40 1.53 -19.45
C LEU A 35 7.05 2.67 -18.65
N GLY A 36 6.56 2.93 -17.42
CA GLY A 36 7.19 3.90 -16.53
C GLY A 36 8.63 3.51 -16.17
N LEU A 37 8.92 2.24 -15.87
CA LEU A 37 10.28 1.77 -15.58
C LEU A 37 11.21 1.85 -16.80
N TYR A 38 10.69 1.54 -17.99
CA TYR A 38 11.41 1.70 -19.23
C TYR A 38 11.79 3.16 -19.48
N SER A 39 10.86 4.07 -19.22
CA SER A 39 11.13 5.49 -19.32
C SER A 39 12.08 6.00 -18.22
N ALA A 40 11.92 5.53 -16.97
CA ALA A 40 12.83 5.86 -15.87
C ALA A 40 14.30 5.48 -16.20
N ALA A 41 14.50 4.44 -17.00
CA ALA A 41 15.80 3.98 -17.47
C ALA A 41 16.25 4.66 -18.78
N ASN A 42 15.64 5.79 -19.16
CA ASN A 42 15.97 6.51 -20.39
C ASN A 42 15.94 5.62 -21.66
N GLY A 43 14.95 4.71 -21.73
CA GLY A 43 14.76 3.81 -22.87
C GLY A 43 15.60 2.52 -22.83
N GLN A 44 16.30 2.24 -21.74
CA GLN A 44 17.04 0.98 -21.56
C GLN A 44 16.15 -0.05 -20.86
N PHE A 45 15.83 -1.15 -21.52
CA PHE A 45 14.92 -2.15 -21.01
C PHE A 45 15.54 -3.07 -19.95
N ASP A 46 16.82 -3.33 -20.05
CA ASP A 46 17.59 -4.29 -19.26
C ASP A 46 17.88 -3.83 -17.80
N ILE A 47 17.73 -2.55 -17.48
CA ILE A 47 18.08 -2.01 -16.15
C ILE A 47 17.05 -2.42 -15.11
N TRP A 48 15.77 -2.04 -15.30
CA TRP A 48 14.68 -2.30 -14.34
C TRP A 48 13.47 -3.00 -14.95
N ALA A 49 13.10 -2.64 -16.20
CA ALA A 49 11.88 -3.14 -16.84
C ALA A 49 11.93 -4.64 -17.10
N GLU A 50 13.08 -5.19 -17.50
CA GLU A 50 13.24 -6.63 -17.74
C GLU A 50 12.99 -7.45 -16.46
N LYS A 51 13.65 -7.08 -15.36
CA LYS A 51 13.48 -7.77 -14.08
C LYS A 51 12.04 -7.70 -13.58
N GLN A 52 11.43 -6.53 -13.69
CA GLN A 52 10.03 -6.35 -13.29
C GLN A 52 9.09 -7.12 -14.21
N GLY A 53 9.34 -7.14 -15.52
CA GLY A 53 8.56 -7.90 -16.50
C GLY A 53 8.57 -9.40 -16.21
N ILE A 54 9.75 -9.97 -15.93
CA ILE A 54 9.89 -11.38 -15.54
C ILE A 54 9.11 -11.64 -14.25
N MET A 55 9.21 -10.77 -13.24
CA MET A 55 8.48 -10.92 -11.98
C MET A 55 6.96 -10.85 -12.19
N VAL A 56 6.47 -9.91 -13.00
CA VAL A 56 5.04 -9.79 -13.35
C VAL A 56 4.54 -11.07 -14.03
N LEU A 57 5.33 -11.62 -14.96
CA LEU A 57 4.98 -12.85 -15.66
C LEU A 57 4.92 -14.04 -14.68
N ILE A 58 5.90 -14.20 -13.82
CA ILE A 58 5.91 -15.25 -12.79
C ILE A 58 4.71 -15.12 -11.86
N LEU A 59 4.45 -13.89 -11.35
CA LEU A 59 3.33 -13.62 -10.46
C LEU A 59 1.98 -13.86 -11.15
N PHE A 60 1.86 -13.57 -12.44
CA PHE A 60 0.66 -13.86 -13.21
C PHE A 60 0.34 -15.37 -13.22
N PHE A 61 1.32 -16.22 -13.48
CA PHE A 61 1.13 -17.67 -13.41
C PHE A 61 0.84 -18.17 -11.99
N ILE A 62 1.47 -17.57 -10.98
CA ILE A 62 1.19 -17.88 -9.57
C ILE A 62 -0.27 -17.51 -9.22
N VAL A 63 -0.77 -16.35 -9.64
CA VAL A 63 -2.16 -15.93 -9.40
C VAL A 63 -3.14 -16.89 -10.09
N ILE A 64 -2.86 -17.30 -11.33
CA ILE A 64 -3.66 -18.31 -12.02
C ILE A 64 -3.66 -19.63 -11.24
N ALA A 65 -2.51 -20.11 -10.80
CA ALA A 65 -2.42 -21.33 -10.01
C ALA A 65 -3.21 -21.23 -8.70
N PHE A 66 -3.10 -20.10 -7.99
CA PHE A 66 -3.87 -19.85 -6.76
C PHE A 66 -5.37 -19.72 -6.98
N SER A 67 -5.82 -19.31 -8.18
CA SER A 67 -7.25 -19.23 -8.50
C SER A 67 -7.95 -20.61 -8.49
N PHE A 68 -7.21 -21.69 -8.66
CA PHE A 68 -7.75 -23.04 -8.55
C PHE A 68 -7.83 -23.55 -7.11
N ILE A 69 -7.19 -22.86 -6.16
CA ILE A 69 -7.20 -23.25 -4.75
C ILE A 69 -8.47 -22.73 -4.08
N ASN A 70 -9.16 -23.61 -3.35
CA ASN A 70 -10.36 -23.21 -2.62
C ASN A 70 -10.00 -22.18 -1.52
N ILE A 71 -10.76 -21.10 -1.43
CA ILE A 71 -10.58 -20.04 -0.42
C ILE A 71 -10.57 -20.58 1.01
N ASN A 72 -11.24 -21.71 1.26
CA ASN A 72 -11.27 -22.37 2.57
C ASN A 72 -9.86 -22.83 3.02
N VAL A 73 -8.95 -23.12 2.11
CA VAL A 73 -7.57 -23.47 2.43
C VAL A 73 -6.88 -22.27 3.08
N PHE A 74 -6.97 -21.10 2.45
CA PHE A 74 -6.41 -19.85 3.00
C PHE A 74 -7.03 -19.51 4.35
N TYR A 75 -8.33 -19.73 4.50
CA TYR A 75 -9.02 -19.54 5.76
C TYR A 75 -8.50 -20.50 6.85
N CYS A 76 -8.37 -21.79 6.55
CA CYS A 76 -7.87 -22.79 7.50
C CYS A 76 -6.42 -22.52 7.94
N TYR A 77 -5.57 -22.04 7.03
CA TYR A 77 -4.16 -21.76 7.30
C TYR A 77 -3.86 -20.30 7.65
N ALA A 78 -4.87 -19.44 7.80
CA ALA A 78 -4.68 -18.00 8.03
C ALA A 78 -3.75 -17.67 9.20
N TYR A 79 -3.90 -18.33 10.35
CA TYR A 79 -3.03 -18.10 11.51
C TYR A 79 -1.62 -18.66 11.30
N HIS A 80 -1.46 -19.74 10.53
CA HIS A 80 -0.15 -20.28 10.19
C HIS A 80 0.59 -19.32 9.24
N ILE A 81 -0.11 -18.77 8.23
CA ILE A 81 0.43 -17.75 7.32
C ILE A 81 0.86 -16.52 8.12
N TYR A 82 -0.01 -16.04 9.04
CA TYR A 82 0.32 -14.93 9.93
C TYR A 82 1.56 -15.23 10.78
N ALA A 83 1.64 -16.41 11.41
CA ALA A 83 2.77 -16.79 12.24
C ALA A 83 4.08 -16.89 11.42
N VAL A 84 4.04 -17.50 10.24
CA VAL A 84 5.19 -17.58 9.34
C VAL A 84 5.68 -16.18 8.92
N THR A 85 4.77 -15.29 8.51
CA THR A 85 5.13 -13.93 8.12
C THR A 85 5.65 -13.12 9.30
N LEU A 86 5.15 -13.37 10.52
CA LEU A 86 5.66 -12.75 11.75
C LEU A 86 7.08 -13.23 12.08
N VAL A 87 7.33 -14.54 11.96
CA VAL A 87 8.68 -15.10 12.13
C VAL A 87 9.64 -14.51 11.09
N LEU A 88 9.23 -14.40 9.82
CA LEU A 88 10.04 -13.77 8.78
C LEU A 88 10.36 -12.30 9.11
N LEU A 89 9.42 -11.55 9.72
CA LEU A 89 9.67 -10.19 10.22
C LEU A 89 10.78 -10.16 11.28
N VAL A 90 10.71 -11.08 12.26
CA VAL A 90 11.74 -11.19 13.30
C VAL A 90 13.09 -11.61 12.71
N VAL A 91 13.09 -12.57 11.78
CA VAL A 91 14.31 -12.99 11.08
C VAL A 91 14.93 -11.84 10.28
N ALA A 92 14.11 -11.01 9.62
CA ALA A 92 14.60 -9.84 8.90
C ALA A 92 15.21 -8.76 9.83
N GLU A 93 14.72 -8.65 11.06
CA GLU A 93 15.29 -7.74 12.06
C GLU A 93 16.67 -8.21 12.54
N ILE A 94 16.88 -9.54 12.63
CA ILE A 94 18.12 -10.12 13.16
C ILE A 94 19.15 -10.38 12.06
N LEU A 95 18.73 -10.94 10.93
CA LEU A 95 19.59 -11.44 9.86
C LEU A 95 19.46 -10.65 8.54
N GLY A 96 18.56 -9.66 8.49
CA GLY A 96 18.33 -8.87 7.28
C GLY A 96 19.56 -8.05 6.90
N TYR A 97 19.71 -7.79 5.60
CA TYR A 97 20.72 -6.82 5.16
C TYR A 97 20.20 -5.39 5.23
N THR A 98 21.13 -4.48 5.54
CA THR A 98 20.82 -3.04 5.62
C THR A 98 20.73 -2.45 4.21
N ALA A 99 19.55 -1.96 3.85
CA ALA A 99 19.33 -1.12 2.68
C ALA A 99 18.78 0.23 3.15
N MET A 100 19.37 1.33 2.70
CA MET A 100 18.96 2.69 3.10
C MET A 100 18.91 2.91 4.63
N GLY A 101 19.86 2.35 5.36
CA GLY A 101 19.99 2.52 6.81
C GLY A 101 19.05 1.68 7.67
N ALA A 102 18.32 0.71 7.11
CA ALA A 102 17.45 -0.17 7.88
C ALA A 102 17.53 -1.63 7.42
N GLN A 103 17.49 -2.55 8.39
CA GLN A 103 17.46 -3.99 8.15
C GLN A 103 16.02 -4.43 7.89
N ARG A 104 15.63 -4.62 6.61
CA ARG A 104 14.24 -4.89 6.24
C ARG A 104 14.09 -5.98 5.19
N TRP A 105 15.18 -6.38 4.55
CA TRP A 105 15.19 -7.25 3.40
C TRP A 105 15.85 -8.58 3.71
N LEU A 106 15.22 -9.65 3.26
CA LEU A 106 15.80 -10.99 3.23
C LEU A 106 16.18 -11.35 1.80
N ARG A 107 17.42 -11.79 1.59
CA ARG A 107 17.90 -12.24 0.29
C ARG A 107 17.79 -13.75 0.19
N PHE A 108 16.93 -14.22 -0.71
CA PHE A 108 16.81 -15.64 -1.05
C PHE A 108 17.32 -15.85 -2.49
N GLY A 109 18.61 -16.12 -2.61
CA GLY A 109 19.26 -16.25 -3.92
C GLY A 109 19.12 -14.97 -4.76
N PHE A 110 18.34 -15.05 -5.84
CA PHE A 110 18.11 -13.93 -6.77
C PHE A 110 16.92 -13.03 -6.40
N VAL A 111 16.15 -13.38 -5.38
CA VAL A 111 14.93 -12.66 -4.98
C VAL A 111 15.16 -11.96 -3.64
N ASN A 112 14.86 -10.67 -3.60
CA ASN A 112 14.81 -9.90 -2.36
C ASN A 112 13.36 -9.86 -1.89
N ILE A 113 13.10 -10.40 -0.70
CA ILE A 113 11.77 -10.41 -0.09
C ILE A 113 11.75 -9.45 1.09
N GLN A 114 10.74 -8.61 1.13
CA GLN A 114 10.45 -7.76 2.28
C GLN A 114 9.32 -8.40 3.10
N PRO A 115 9.61 -8.99 4.28
CA PRO A 115 8.59 -9.71 5.06
C PRO A 115 7.40 -8.86 5.49
N SER A 116 7.58 -7.56 5.65
CA SER A 116 6.48 -6.65 5.98
C SER A 116 5.41 -6.54 4.88
N GLU A 117 5.77 -6.78 3.61
CA GLU A 117 4.82 -6.86 2.50
C GLU A 117 3.93 -8.10 2.63
N LEU A 118 4.54 -9.26 2.95
CA LEU A 118 3.81 -10.50 3.19
C LEU A 118 2.95 -10.40 4.45
N MET A 119 3.42 -9.68 5.48
CA MET A 119 2.70 -9.51 6.73
C MET A 119 1.37 -8.79 6.55
N LYS A 120 1.26 -7.85 5.59
CA LYS A 120 -0.02 -7.19 5.27
C LYS A 120 -1.09 -8.20 4.87
N ILE A 121 -0.73 -9.15 4.02
CA ILE A 121 -1.64 -10.23 3.59
C ILE A 121 -1.94 -11.20 4.74
N GLY A 122 -0.90 -11.63 5.49
CA GLY A 122 -1.05 -12.49 6.66
C GLY A 122 -2.00 -11.91 7.71
N LEU A 123 -1.90 -10.60 7.98
CA LEU A 123 -2.75 -9.88 8.92
C LEU A 123 -4.20 -9.81 8.43
N ILE A 124 -4.44 -9.50 7.13
CA ILE A 124 -5.80 -9.49 6.55
C ILE A 124 -6.46 -10.87 6.72
N LEU A 125 -5.73 -11.95 6.41
CA LEU A 125 -6.24 -13.31 6.54
C LEU A 125 -6.53 -13.69 7.99
N ALA A 126 -5.64 -13.37 8.93
CA ALA A 126 -5.81 -13.65 10.35
C ALA A 126 -7.01 -12.91 10.95
N LEU A 127 -7.17 -11.63 10.63
CA LEU A 127 -8.30 -10.82 11.06
C LEU A 127 -9.61 -11.32 10.45
N ALA A 128 -9.62 -11.68 9.15
CA ALA A 128 -10.78 -12.24 8.48
C ALA A 128 -11.24 -13.55 9.14
N ARG A 129 -10.29 -14.43 9.48
CA ARG A 129 -10.58 -15.68 10.20
C ARG A 129 -11.15 -15.41 11.59
N TYR A 130 -10.57 -14.47 12.33
CA TYR A 130 -11.06 -14.13 13.66
C TYR A 130 -12.49 -13.64 13.64
N PHE A 131 -12.78 -12.62 12.84
CA PHE A 131 -14.11 -12.01 12.78
C PHE A 131 -15.18 -12.94 12.19
N HIS A 132 -14.77 -13.86 11.31
CA HIS A 132 -15.71 -14.89 10.81
C HIS A 132 -16.10 -15.91 11.88
N ALA A 133 -15.17 -16.27 12.78
CA ALA A 133 -15.42 -17.22 13.87
C ALA A 133 -16.12 -16.59 15.07
N THR A 134 -16.08 -15.27 15.23
CA THR A 134 -16.59 -14.54 16.38
C THR A 134 -18.03 -14.09 16.15
N LYS A 135 -18.92 -14.24 17.17
CA LYS A 135 -20.31 -13.79 17.09
C LYS A 135 -20.37 -12.26 17.01
N PHE A 136 -21.31 -11.76 16.20
CA PHE A 136 -21.50 -10.32 16.02
C PHE A 136 -21.77 -9.55 17.32
N THR A 137 -22.43 -10.19 18.29
CA THR A 137 -22.66 -9.62 19.63
C THR A 137 -21.36 -9.44 20.42
N GLU A 138 -20.41 -10.35 20.28
CA GLU A 138 -19.09 -10.28 20.94
C GLU A 138 -18.20 -9.22 20.32
N ILE A 139 -18.23 -9.04 19.00
CA ILE A 139 -17.47 -7.98 18.27
C ILE A 139 -17.83 -6.57 18.78
N LYS A 140 -19.08 -6.38 19.23
CA LYS A 140 -19.54 -5.12 19.81
C LYS A 140 -18.97 -4.85 21.21
N THR A 141 -18.47 -5.87 21.92
CA THR A 141 -17.86 -5.73 23.24
C THR A 141 -16.36 -5.38 23.16
N TRP A 142 -15.77 -4.93 24.26
CA TRP A 142 -14.33 -4.72 24.32
C TRP A 142 -13.56 -6.05 24.31
N LYS A 143 -14.08 -7.07 24.97
CA LYS A 143 -13.44 -8.41 25.03
C LYS A 143 -13.28 -9.01 23.63
N GLY A 144 -14.27 -8.82 22.74
CA GLY A 144 -14.22 -9.35 21.38
C GLY A 144 -13.26 -8.63 20.43
N ILE A 145 -12.66 -7.50 20.83
CA ILE A 145 -11.69 -6.78 19.98
C ILE A 145 -10.26 -6.79 20.53
N ILE A 146 -10.04 -7.22 21.78
CA ILE A 146 -8.69 -7.24 22.38
C ILE A 146 -7.76 -8.13 21.58
N PHE A 147 -8.17 -9.34 21.21
CA PHE A 147 -7.33 -10.27 20.49
C PHE A 147 -6.96 -9.77 19.07
N PRO A 148 -7.91 -9.28 18.22
CA PRO A 148 -7.54 -8.71 16.93
C PRO A 148 -6.72 -7.42 17.04
N ILE A 149 -6.88 -6.62 18.10
CA ILE A 149 -5.97 -5.50 18.39
C ILE A 149 -4.56 -6.03 18.64
N PHE A 150 -4.40 -7.08 19.44
CA PHE A 150 -3.10 -7.70 19.68
C PHE A 150 -2.47 -8.24 18.39
N LEU A 151 -3.26 -8.95 17.55
CA LEU A 151 -2.82 -9.42 16.23
C LEU A 151 -2.32 -8.26 15.35
N THR A 152 -2.89 -7.07 15.49
CA THR A 152 -2.46 -5.87 14.73
C THR A 152 -1.23 -5.22 15.35
N LEU A 153 -1.20 -5.04 16.66
CA LEU A 153 -0.14 -4.28 17.34
C LEU A 153 1.20 -5.01 17.33
N VAL A 154 1.22 -6.35 17.40
CA VAL A 154 2.47 -7.12 17.38
C VAL A 154 3.29 -6.87 16.12
N PRO A 155 2.77 -7.07 14.89
CA PRO A 155 3.54 -6.78 13.69
C PRO A 155 3.81 -5.27 13.53
N VAL A 156 2.91 -4.39 13.95
CA VAL A 156 3.13 -2.94 13.91
C VAL A 156 4.34 -2.56 14.77
N ALA A 157 4.44 -3.09 15.99
CA ALA A 157 5.58 -2.82 16.87
C ALA A 157 6.91 -3.32 16.27
N LEU A 158 6.93 -4.52 15.67
CA LEU A 158 8.11 -5.05 14.99
C LEU A 158 8.52 -4.19 13.79
N VAL A 159 7.55 -3.75 12.98
CA VAL A 159 7.82 -2.90 11.81
C VAL A 159 8.31 -1.50 12.24
N LEU A 160 7.79 -0.96 13.35
CA LEU A 160 8.30 0.30 13.92
C LEU A 160 9.74 0.18 14.40
N LYS A 161 10.12 -0.98 14.94
CA LYS A 161 11.51 -1.29 15.33
C LYS A 161 12.45 -1.32 14.11
N GLN A 162 11.96 -1.72 12.94
CA GLN A 162 12.68 -1.71 11.65
C GLN A 162 12.71 -0.35 10.96
N PRO A 163 12.65 0.76 11.65
CA PRO A 163 12.31 2.15 11.29
C PRO A 163 11.43 2.32 10.02
N ASN A 164 10.33 1.57 9.93
CA ASN A 164 9.41 1.61 8.79
C ASN A 164 8.03 2.18 9.15
N LEU A 165 7.96 3.51 9.33
CA LEU A 165 6.71 4.20 9.69
C LEU A 165 5.61 4.03 8.63
N GLY A 166 5.97 4.08 7.34
CA GLY A 166 4.98 3.95 6.25
C GLY A 166 4.23 2.63 6.31
N THR A 167 4.95 1.51 6.38
CA THR A 167 4.32 0.18 6.48
C THR A 167 3.55 -0.02 7.79
N ALA A 168 4.05 0.50 8.92
CA ALA A 168 3.33 0.45 10.19
C ALA A 168 1.99 1.20 10.11
N THR A 169 1.97 2.38 9.49
CA THR A 169 0.75 3.15 9.24
C THR A 169 -0.22 2.40 8.33
N ILE A 170 0.28 1.77 7.26
CA ILE A 170 -0.55 0.94 6.37
C ILE A 170 -1.21 -0.21 7.13
N LEU A 171 -0.45 -0.95 7.95
CA LEU A 171 -0.99 -2.05 8.77
C LEU A 171 -2.10 -1.56 9.72
N LEU A 172 -1.91 -0.41 10.37
CA LEU A 172 -2.93 0.18 11.25
C LEU A 172 -4.19 0.61 10.49
N LEU A 173 -4.04 1.30 9.35
CA LEU A 173 -5.17 1.79 8.57
C LEU A 173 -5.98 0.65 7.96
N VAL A 174 -5.31 -0.37 7.41
CA VAL A 174 -5.97 -1.57 6.85
C VAL A 174 -6.68 -2.35 7.94
N SER A 175 -6.06 -2.53 9.11
CA SER A 175 -6.72 -3.19 10.25
C SER A 175 -7.93 -2.39 10.74
N GLY A 176 -7.80 -1.06 10.82
CA GLY A 176 -8.91 -0.18 11.14
C GLY A 176 -10.09 -0.33 10.18
N ALA A 177 -9.83 -0.36 8.87
CA ALA A 177 -10.84 -0.61 7.85
C ALA A 177 -11.50 -1.98 8.03
N ILE A 178 -10.72 -3.03 8.31
CA ILE A 178 -11.25 -4.36 8.58
C ILE A 178 -12.13 -4.37 9.83
N PHE A 179 -11.73 -3.71 10.91
CA PHE A 179 -12.53 -3.60 12.14
C PHE A 179 -13.85 -2.89 11.87
N PHE A 180 -13.83 -1.83 11.07
CA PHE A 180 -15.04 -1.11 10.66
C PHE A 180 -16.00 -2.02 9.88
N ILE A 181 -15.49 -2.74 8.89
CA ILE A 181 -16.25 -3.66 8.04
C ILE A 181 -16.79 -4.85 8.86
N ALA A 182 -16.03 -5.33 9.84
CA ALA A 182 -16.47 -6.38 10.76
C ALA A 182 -17.60 -5.95 11.72
N GLY A 183 -17.91 -4.64 11.80
CA GLY A 183 -18.99 -4.10 12.60
C GLY A 183 -18.60 -3.64 14.01
N VAL A 184 -17.33 -3.32 14.23
CA VAL A 184 -16.88 -2.66 15.45
C VAL A 184 -17.53 -1.28 15.55
N LYS A 185 -18.06 -0.94 16.73
CA LYS A 185 -18.79 0.31 16.94
C LYS A 185 -17.90 1.54 16.74
N ILE A 186 -18.39 2.54 16.01
CA ILE A 186 -17.67 3.76 15.63
C ILE A 186 -17.10 4.54 16.83
N TYR A 187 -17.79 4.56 17.98
CA TYR A 187 -17.30 5.26 19.17
C TYR A 187 -15.96 4.73 19.68
N LYS A 188 -15.62 3.45 19.40
CA LYS A 188 -14.33 2.86 19.79
C LYS A 188 -13.19 3.44 18.97
N PHE A 189 -13.44 3.72 17.69
CA PHE A 189 -12.48 4.44 16.83
C PHE A 189 -12.29 5.88 17.33
N ALA A 190 -13.38 6.55 17.70
CA ALA A 190 -13.30 7.89 18.27
C ALA A 190 -12.51 7.91 19.59
N LEU A 191 -12.68 6.90 20.45
CA LEU A 191 -11.89 6.77 21.69
C LEU A 191 -10.41 6.50 21.40
N VAL A 192 -10.08 5.64 20.43
CA VAL A 192 -8.69 5.39 20.05
C VAL A 192 -8.07 6.66 19.46
N LEU A 193 -8.77 7.35 18.55
CA LEU A 193 -8.31 8.60 17.96
C LEU A 193 -8.11 9.69 19.01
N GLY A 194 -9.08 9.86 19.92
CA GLY A 194 -8.95 10.77 21.07
C GLY A 194 -7.77 10.43 21.97
N GLY A 195 -7.56 9.14 22.23
CA GLY A 195 -6.37 8.65 22.96
C GLY A 195 -5.07 9.03 22.26
N VAL A 196 -4.97 8.81 20.93
CA VAL A 196 -3.79 9.18 20.12
C VAL A 196 -3.54 10.69 20.16
N ILE A 197 -4.59 11.51 20.04
CA ILE A 197 -4.46 12.98 20.12
C ILE A 197 -3.95 13.44 21.49
N ILE A 198 -4.47 12.86 22.57
CA ILE A 198 -4.06 13.21 23.94
C ILE A 198 -2.64 12.71 24.24
N THR A 199 -2.31 11.48 23.86
CA THR A 199 -0.99 10.87 24.13
C THR A 199 0.07 11.27 23.12
N GLY A 200 -0.30 11.77 21.94
CA GLY A 200 0.61 12.16 20.87
C GLY A 200 1.73 13.11 21.31
N PRO A 201 1.45 14.23 22.01
CA PRO A 201 2.47 15.13 22.53
C PRO A 201 3.42 14.46 23.54
N ILE A 202 2.91 13.50 24.32
CA ILE A 202 3.74 12.72 25.25
C ILE A 202 4.62 11.75 24.47
N CYS A 203 4.04 11.01 23.51
CA CYS A 203 4.76 10.07 22.65
C CYS A 203 5.84 10.76 21.80
N TRP A 204 5.65 12.02 21.44
CA TRP A 204 6.64 12.81 20.71
C TRP A 204 8.01 12.83 21.39
N ASN A 205 8.05 12.90 22.71
CA ASN A 205 9.30 12.91 23.48
C ASN A 205 10.04 11.56 23.42
N PHE A 206 9.33 10.47 23.19
CA PHE A 206 9.88 9.11 23.10
C PHE A 206 10.26 8.69 21.67
N LEU A 207 9.94 9.50 20.66
CA LEU A 207 10.33 9.24 19.29
C LEU A 207 11.84 9.46 19.10
N HIS A 208 12.47 8.58 18.32
CA HIS A 208 13.85 8.76 17.89
C HIS A 208 13.97 9.96 16.93
N ASP A 209 15.14 10.60 16.88
CA ASP A 209 15.36 11.81 16.09
C ASP A 209 15.05 11.61 14.59
N TYR A 210 15.38 10.44 14.01
CA TYR A 210 15.04 10.12 12.63
C TYR A 210 13.52 10.05 12.39
N GLN A 211 12.72 9.63 13.39
CA GLN A 211 11.25 9.58 13.30
C GLN A 211 10.66 10.99 13.37
N LYS A 212 11.18 11.81 14.30
CA LYS A 212 10.82 13.24 14.38
C LYS A 212 11.15 13.96 13.09
N GLN A 213 12.35 13.74 12.56
CA GLN A 213 12.80 14.35 11.30
C GLN A 213 11.87 13.95 10.14
N ARG A 214 11.51 12.67 10.00
CA ARG A 214 10.56 12.25 8.96
C ARG A 214 9.18 12.90 9.09
N ILE A 215 8.66 13.05 10.30
CA ILE A 215 7.40 13.74 10.54
C ILE A 215 7.55 15.22 10.19
N MET A 216 8.64 15.87 10.60
CA MET A 216 8.90 17.29 10.31
C MET A 216 9.12 17.54 8.82
N THR A 217 9.90 16.70 8.14
CA THR A 217 10.08 16.78 6.67
C THR A 217 8.76 16.56 5.93
N PHE A 218 7.91 15.65 6.41
CA PHE A 218 6.58 15.46 5.84
C PHE A 218 5.67 16.68 6.08
N LEU A 219 5.79 17.36 7.23
CA LEU A 219 5.02 18.56 7.56
C LEU A 219 5.57 19.83 6.88
N ASN A 220 6.88 19.91 6.73
CA ASN A 220 7.58 21.03 6.10
C ASN A 220 8.78 20.51 5.29
N PRO A 221 8.58 20.14 4.00
CA PRO A 221 9.63 19.63 3.14
C PRO A 221 10.78 20.62 2.92
N GLU A 222 10.51 21.91 3.01
CA GLU A 222 11.51 22.97 2.85
C GLU A 222 12.57 22.99 3.95
N SER A 223 12.31 22.36 5.10
CA SER A 223 13.29 22.26 6.19
C SER A 223 14.44 21.28 5.87
N ASP A 224 14.31 20.44 4.84
CA ASP A 224 15.29 19.41 4.46
C ASP A 224 15.63 19.51 2.96
N HIS A 225 16.31 20.60 2.57
CA HIS A 225 16.65 20.89 1.18
C HIS A 225 17.66 19.91 0.53
N LEU A 226 18.35 19.08 1.31
CA LEU A 226 19.37 18.15 0.81
C LEU A 226 19.00 16.67 0.95
N GLY A 227 17.88 16.38 1.61
CA GLY A 227 17.43 15.00 1.87
C GLY A 227 16.08 14.68 1.24
N ALA A 228 15.19 14.09 2.05
CA ALA A 228 13.85 13.67 1.59
C ALA A 228 12.99 14.85 1.10
N GLY A 229 13.18 16.05 1.65
CA GLY A 229 12.47 17.26 1.21
C GLY A 229 12.83 17.67 -0.21
N TYR A 230 14.09 17.53 -0.62
CA TYR A 230 14.51 17.76 -2.00
C TYR A 230 13.73 16.90 -3.00
N ASN A 231 13.61 15.60 -2.71
CA ASN A 231 12.89 14.67 -3.58
C ASN A 231 11.40 15.04 -3.74
N ILE A 232 10.78 15.52 -2.66
CA ILE A 232 9.38 15.96 -2.67
C ILE A 232 9.23 17.21 -3.55
N ILE A 233 10.10 18.22 -3.37
CA ILE A 233 10.08 19.47 -4.14
C ILE A 233 10.33 19.17 -5.63
N GLN A 234 11.33 18.34 -5.96
CA GLN A 234 11.61 17.98 -7.34
C GLN A 234 10.45 17.18 -7.99
N SER A 235 9.80 16.33 -7.20
CA SER A 235 8.63 15.60 -7.70
C SER A 235 7.46 16.52 -8.06
N GLN A 236 7.28 17.62 -7.33
CA GLN A 236 6.25 18.63 -7.63
C GLN A 236 6.61 19.44 -8.87
N VAL A 237 7.86 19.83 -9.02
CA VAL A 237 8.35 20.50 -10.24
C VAL A 237 8.10 19.62 -11.46
N ALA A 238 8.37 18.31 -11.35
CA ALA A 238 8.14 17.36 -12.44
C ALA A 238 6.65 17.23 -12.79
N VAL A 239 5.78 17.09 -11.79
CA VAL A 239 4.31 17.05 -12.01
C VAL A 239 3.82 18.34 -12.65
N GLY A 240 4.28 19.51 -12.18
CA GLY A 240 3.94 20.81 -12.75
C GLY A 240 4.44 20.96 -14.20
N ALA A 241 5.63 20.45 -14.53
CA ALA A 241 6.20 20.47 -15.87
C ALA A 241 5.38 19.62 -16.87
N GLY A 242 4.67 18.58 -16.41
CA GLY A 242 3.84 17.74 -17.25
C GLY A 242 2.61 18.44 -17.84
N GLY A 243 2.10 19.49 -17.18
CA GLY A 243 0.92 20.21 -17.66
C GLY A 243 -0.29 19.31 -17.91
N ILE A 244 -1.11 19.66 -18.91
CA ILE A 244 -2.35 18.91 -19.23
C ILE A 244 -2.05 17.64 -20.03
N TYR A 245 -1.20 17.72 -21.05
CA TYR A 245 -0.97 16.65 -22.03
C TYR A 245 0.32 15.85 -21.80
N GLY A 246 1.18 16.28 -20.90
CA GLY A 246 2.51 15.71 -20.69
C GLY A 246 3.56 16.22 -21.66
N GLN A 247 4.81 15.94 -21.34
CA GLN A 247 5.97 16.25 -22.21
C GLN A 247 6.19 15.19 -23.30
N GLY A 248 5.55 14.03 -23.17
CA GLY A 248 5.77 12.87 -24.03
C GLY A 248 6.67 11.81 -23.40
N LEU A 249 6.48 10.56 -23.84
CA LEU A 249 7.24 9.41 -23.36
C LEU A 249 8.75 9.62 -23.65
N LEU A 250 9.63 9.39 -22.65
CA LEU A 250 11.07 9.58 -22.73
C LEU A 250 11.51 11.06 -22.93
N GLN A 251 10.60 12.03 -22.79
CA GLN A 251 10.92 13.45 -22.98
C GLN A 251 10.84 14.26 -21.68
N GLY A 252 10.61 13.60 -20.55
CA GLY A 252 10.59 14.24 -19.22
C GLY A 252 11.96 14.85 -18.88
N SER A 253 12.01 16.16 -18.69
CA SER A 253 13.25 16.89 -18.40
C SER A 253 13.85 16.51 -17.05
N GLN A 254 13.03 16.30 -16.04
CA GLN A 254 13.46 15.90 -14.69
C GLN A 254 14.02 14.47 -14.67
N ASN A 255 13.47 13.60 -15.52
CA ASN A 255 13.96 12.24 -15.70
C ASN A 255 15.32 12.22 -16.41
N GLN A 256 15.47 12.97 -17.51
CA GLN A 256 16.70 12.99 -18.30
C GLN A 256 17.89 13.60 -17.56
N LEU A 257 17.64 14.58 -16.68
CA LEU A 257 18.66 15.27 -15.89
C LEU A 257 18.98 14.59 -14.56
N ASP A 258 18.37 13.42 -14.27
CA ASP A 258 18.56 12.63 -13.05
C ASP A 258 18.33 13.41 -11.74
N PHE A 259 17.43 14.41 -11.76
CA PHE A 259 17.12 15.20 -10.57
C PHE A 259 16.33 14.43 -9.50
N LEU A 260 15.72 13.29 -9.86
CA LEU A 260 14.96 12.40 -8.96
C LEU A 260 15.74 11.11 -8.69
N PRO A 261 16.42 10.95 -7.53
CA PRO A 261 17.25 9.78 -7.23
C PRO A 261 16.48 8.45 -7.22
N GLU A 262 15.24 8.44 -6.69
CA GLU A 262 14.40 7.23 -6.51
C GLU A 262 13.25 7.17 -7.53
N LYS A 263 13.50 7.63 -8.77
CA LYS A 263 12.48 7.71 -9.83
C LYS A 263 11.88 6.36 -10.24
N HIS A 264 12.59 5.26 -9.99
CA HIS A 264 12.16 3.91 -10.36
C HIS A 264 11.34 3.20 -9.26
N THR A 265 11.20 3.79 -8.08
CA THR A 265 10.45 3.23 -6.94
C THR A 265 9.38 4.19 -6.46
N ASP A 266 9.71 5.06 -5.52
CA ASP A 266 8.74 5.88 -4.79
C ASP A 266 8.14 7.01 -5.66
N PHE A 267 8.91 7.49 -6.66
CA PHE A 267 8.53 8.61 -7.52
C PHE A 267 8.16 8.22 -8.96
N ILE A 268 7.89 6.92 -9.23
CA ILE A 268 7.49 6.48 -10.56
C ILE A 268 6.18 7.14 -11.05
N PHE A 269 5.28 7.45 -10.11
CA PHE A 269 4.04 8.18 -10.40
C PHE A 269 4.32 9.62 -10.86
N THR A 270 5.33 10.27 -10.27
CA THR A 270 5.79 11.60 -10.68
C THR A 270 6.31 11.61 -12.11
N LEU A 271 7.10 10.60 -12.47
CA LEU A 271 7.59 10.43 -13.84
C LEU A 271 6.44 10.26 -14.84
N LEU A 272 5.48 9.41 -14.52
CA LEU A 272 4.29 9.23 -15.36
C LEU A 272 3.45 10.51 -15.46
N ALA A 273 3.40 11.31 -14.39
CA ALA A 273 2.72 12.61 -14.41
C ALA A 273 3.44 13.63 -15.30
N GLU A 274 4.78 13.67 -15.29
CA GLU A 274 5.57 14.52 -16.18
C GLU A 274 5.37 14.14 -17.65
N GLU A 275 5.42 12.85 -17.97
CA GLU A 275 5.38 12.36 -19.35
C GLU A 275 3.97 12.33 -19.95
N CYS A 276 2.96 11.89 -19.17
CA CYS A 276 1.58 11.72 -19.62
C CYS A 276 0.67 12.91 -19.25
N GLY A 277 1.13 13.82 -18.41
CA GLY A 277 0.39 14.99 -17.95
C GLY A 277 -0.81 14.65 -17.07
N PHE A 278 -1.63 15.65 -16.82
CA PHE A 278 -2.83 15.54 -15.99
C PHE A 278 -3.82 14.49 -16.52
N ILE A 279 -4.01 14.40 -17.85
CA ILE A 279 -4.91 13.41 -18.47
C ILE A 279 -4.43 11.99 -18.18
N GLY A 280 -3.13 11.71 -18.32
CA GLY A 280 -2.55 10.41 -18.02
C GLY A 280 -2.69 10.03 -16.54
N VAL A 281 -2.46 10.99 -15.64
CA VAL A 281 -2.65 10.79 -14.19
C VAL A 281 -4.10 10.43 -13.87
N VAL A 282 -5.07 11.18 -14.39
CA VAL A 282 -6.51 10.93 -14.17
C VAL A 282 -6.89 9.53 -14.70
N LEU A 283 -6.38 9.13 -15.86
CA LEU A 283 -6.63 7.81 -16.43
C LEU A 283 -6.06 6.69 -15.51
N ILE A 284 -4.83 6.82 -15.05
CA ILE A 284 -4.20 5.85 -14.14
C ILE A 284 -4.99 5.75 -12.83
N LEU A 285 -5.38 6.89 -12.24
CA LEU A 285 -6.20 6.92 -11.03
C LEU A 285 -7.57 6.30 -11.26
N ALA A 286 -8.21 6.55 -12.40
CA ALA A 286 -9.49 5.92 -12.75
C ALA A 286 -9.38 4.39 -12.87
N LEU A 287 -8.29 3.86 -13.44
CA LEU A 287 -8.02 2.43 -13.48
C LEU A 287 -7.84 1.83 -12.08
N TYR A 288 -7.10 2.50 -11.18
CA TYR A 288 -6.97 2.07 -9.79
C TYR A 288 -8.30 2.12 -9.03
N MET A 289 -9.07 3.20 -9.21
CA MET A 289 -10.40 3.31 -8.59
C MET A 289 -11.36 2.23 -9.10
N LEU A 290 -11.27 1.88 -10.39
CA LEU A 290 -12.04 0.78 -10.96
C LEU A 290 -11.61 -0.56 -10.33
N LEU A 291 -10.31 -0.83 -10.19
CA LEU A 291 -9.78 -2.03 -9.54
C LEU A 291 -10.29 -2.15 -8.09
N ILE A 292 -10.19 -1.07 -7.30
CA ILE A 292 -10.68 -1.02 -5.91
C ILE A 292 -12.19 -1.26 -5.87
N SER A 293 -12.94 -0.65 -6.80
CA SER A 293 -14.39 -0.82 -6.90
C SER A 293 -14.77 -2.28 -7.21
N MET A 294 -14.02 -2.97 -8.08
CA MET A 294 -14.23 -4.39 -8.35
C MET A 294 -13.97 -5.26 -7.11
N CYS A 295 -12.88 -5.01 -6.38
CA CYS A 295 -12.61 -5.68 -5.11
C CYS A 295 -13.73 -5.43 -4.08
N TRP A 296 -14.25 -4.23 -4.01
CA TRP A 296 -15.38 -3.87 -3.15
C TRP A 296 -16.68 -4.57 -3.55
N LEU A 297 -16.96 -4.67 -4.85
CA LEU A 297 -18.11 -5.41 -5.37
C LEU A 297 -18.02 -6.91 -5.06
N ILE A 298 -16.82 -7.51 -5.16
CA ILE A 298 -16.57 -8.89 -4.72
C ILE A 298 -16.88 -9.02 -3.23
N SER A 299 -16.41 -8.07 -2.41
CA SER A 299 -16.71 -8.05 -0.97
C SER A 299 -18.22 -8.01 -0.69
N ARG A 300 -18.96 -7.12 -1.35
CA ARG A 300 -20.41 -6.99 -1.15
C ARG A 300 -21.19 -8.22 -1.58
N ASN A 301 -20.78 -8.85 -2.67
CA ASN A 301 -21.47 -10.00 -3.25
C ASN A 301 -21.06 -11.33 -2.61
N SER A 302 -20.06 -11.33 -1.72
CA SER A 302 -19.62 -12.53 -1.01
C SER A 302 -20.59 -12.90 0.12
N ASN A 303 -21.00 -14.17 0.17
CA ASN A 303 -21.91 -14.69 1.21
C ASN A 303 -21.17 -14.93 2.54
N ALA A 304 -19.90 -15.35 2.49
CA ALA A 304 -19.12 -15.64 3.68
C ALA A 304 -18.47 -14.36 4.23
N LEU A 305 -18.60 -14.10 5.53
CA LEU A 305 -17.99 -12.93 6.18
C LEU A 305 -16.47 -12.91 6.00
N ALA A 306 -15.79 -14.06 6.04
CA ALA A 306 -14.35 -14.15 5.79
C ALA A 306 -13.98 -13.62 4.39
N SER A 307 -14.65 -14.11 3.34
CA SER A 307 -14.40 -13.65 1.96
C SER A 307 -14.69 -12.17 1.80
N ARG A 308 -15.76 -11.67 2.43
CA ARG A 308 -16.11 -10.26 2.47
C ARG A 308 -14.96 -9.42 3.05
N ILE A 309 -14.44 -9.81 4.22
CA ILE A 309 -13.37 -9.10 4.92
C ILE A 309 -12.06 -9.18 4.13
N ILE A 310 -11.72 -10.34 3.55
CA ILE A 310 -10.50 -10.48 2.73
C ILE A 310 -10.55 -9.52 1.53
N ALA A 311 -11.63 -9.55 0.74
CA ALA A 311 -11.76 -8.70 -0.43
C ALA A 311 -11.76 -7.21 -0.08
N ALA A 312 -12.46 -6.81 0.98
CA ALA A 312 -12.48 -5.44 1.47
C ALA A 312 -11.13 -5.02 2.08
N GLY A 313 -10.44 -5.93 2.77
CA GLY A 313 -9.09 -5.71 3.29
C GLY A 313 -8.07 -5.44 2.18
N ILE A 314 -8.13 -6.21 1.08
CA ILE A 314 -7.31 -5.98 -0.11
C ILE A 314 -7.66 -4.65 -0.78
N ALA A 315 -8.96 -4.35 -0.94
CA ALA A 315 -9.40 -3.05 -1.48
C ALA A 315 -8.89 -1.88 -0.64
N SER A 316 -8.96 -1.99 0.69
CA SER A 316 -8.44 -0.98 1.62
C SER A 316 -6.92 -0.87 1.55
N LEU A 317 -6.20 -1.99 1.39
CA LEU A 317 -4.75 -2.01 1.23
C LEU A 317 -4.33 -1.24 -0.04
N LEU A 318 -4.97 -1.51 -1.17
CA LEU A 318 -4.72 -0.80 -2.43
C LEU A 318 -5.03 0.70 -2.28
N PHE A 319 -6.17 1.04 -1.70
CA PHE A 319 -6.57 2.42 -1.48
C PHE A 319 -5.54 3.18 -0.63
N VAL A 320 -5.12 2.60 0.50
CA VAL A 320 -4.15 3.23 1.41
C VAL A 320 -2.80 3.42 0.73
N HIS A 321 -2.33 2.45 -0.07
CA HIS A 321 -1.08 2.59 -0.82
C HIS A 321 -1.14 3.75 -1.81
N ILE A 322 -2.20 3.85 -2.60
CA ILE A 322 -2.39 4.92 -3.57
C ILE A 322 -2.49 6.27 -2.85
N PHE A 323 -3.30 6.34 -1.80
CA PHE A 323 -3.50 7.55 -1.02
C PHE A 323 -2.20 8.09 -0.42
N ILE A 324 -1.35 7.21 0.15
CA ILE A 324 -0.06 7.61 0.70
C ILE A 324 0.88 8.09 -0.41
N ASN A 325 0.98 7.36 -1.54
CA ASN A 325 1.86 7.74 -2.64
C ASN A 325 1.48 9.10 -3.25
N ILE A 326 0.19 9.33 -3.49
CA ILE A 326 -0.29 10.62 -4.00
C ILE A 326 -0.08 11.73 -2.96
N GLY A 327 -0.39 11.43 -1.68
CA GLY A 327 -0.23 12.37 -0.58
C GLY A 327 1.21 12.85 -0.37
N MET A 328 2.21 12.04 -0.72
CA MET A 328 3.62 12.46 -0.68
C MET A 328 3.95 13.51 -1.75
N ILE A 329 3.25 13.47 -2.88
CA ILE A 329 3.55 14.33 -4.06
C ILE A 329 2.72 15.62 -4.02
N SER A 330 1.45 15.61 -3.57
CA SER A 330 0.48 16.70 -3.79
C SER A 330 0.50 17.84 -2.76
N ARG A 331 1.28 17.75 -1.67
CA ARG A 331 1.07 18.59 -0.47
C ARG A 331 1.57 20.04 -0.55
N SER A 332 2.33 20.49 -1.54
CA SER A 332 2.94 21.83 -1.50
C SER A 332 2.50 22.81 -2.58
N GLU A 333 1.40 22.55 -3.29
CA GLU A 333 0.92 23.52 -4.32
C GLU A 333 0.42 24.85 -3.74
N GLU A 334 0.07 24.90 -2.46
CA GLU A 334 -0.46 26.15 -1.86
C GLU A 334 0.59 27.27 -1.73
N HIS A 335 1.90 26.95 -1.61
CA HIS A 335 2.94 27.96 -1.45
C HIS A 335 3.61 28.42 -2.74
N THR A 336 3.57 27.61 -3.82
CA THR A 336 4.16 27.98 -5.12
C THR A 336 3.37 29.06 -5.85
N SER A 337 2.05 29.14 -5.63
CA SER A 337 1.20 30.18 -6.22
C SER A 337 1.50 31.58 -5.64
N GLU A 338 1.89 31.68 -4.36
CA GLU A 338 2.27 32.97 -3.75
C GLU A 338 3.63 33.48 -4.26
N LEU A 339 4.61 32.60 -4.46
CA LEU A 339 5.92 32.99 -4.97
C LEU A 339 5.91 33.39 -6.45
N GLN A 340 5.03 32.80 -7.26
CA GLN A 340 4.83 33.23 -8.65
C GLN A 340 4.12 34.58 -8.75
N SER A 341 3.21 34.89 -7.84
CA SER A 341 2.55 36.21 -7.79
C SER A 341 3.52 37.34 -7.41
N LEU A 342 4.53 37.06 -6.59
CA LEU A 342 5.55 38.03 -6.20
C LEU A 342 6.60 38.30 -7.29
N ARG A 343 6.85 37.33 -8.21
CA ARG A 343 7.75 37.51 -9.35
C ARG A 343 7.16 38.34 -10.50
N HIS A 344 5.83 38.57 -10.53
CA HIS A 344 5.20 39.41 -11.52
C HIS A 344 5.10 40.89 -11.07
N ILE A 345 5.59 41.26 -9.87
CA ILE A 345 5.53 42.61 -9.32
C ILE A 345 6.95 43.23 -9.22
N SER A 346 7.97 42.55 -9.61
CA SER A 346 9.35 43.07 -9.79
C SER A 346 9.73 42.98 -11.29
#